data_0d2cc48ece7a64afbe906f4b4b36c5db
#
_entry.id   0d2cc48ece7a64afbe906f4b4b36c5db
#
_cell.length_a   1.000
_cell.length_b   1.000
_cell.length_c   1.000
_cell.angle_alpha   90.00
_cell.angle_beta   90.00
_cell.angle_gamma   90.00
#
_symmetry.space_group_name_H-M   'P 1'
#
loop_
_entity.id
_entity.type
_entity.pdbx_description
1 polymer ?
#
loop_
_entity_poly.entity_id
_entity_poly.type
_entity_poly.pdbx_seq_one_letter_code
_entity_poly.pdbx_strand_id
1 'polypeptide(L)'
;MLFQFLCVLIATQAPQRGIVSEDAPTLQGVEWVQKVEEVTPTIEIGKVNYLFFFQSWCPGCHSHGFPTLKKIKEEFPDVNFIAVQTVFEGFSTNTKERAVADVKSYGLDIAVGHDGTAGKPSPLMRRYRSGGTPWTVIIDKKGVVQFNGFSLSVKKGDEIITALLSEPEYELLSSTRGGQELVGETFEEPSFGKFSAPLTLYRWWTDTCPYCEASLPALDALREKYAHRGLKVVGVYHPKQTSESITIEQVVHWAKERKFNGQIVLDEDWSQLKKWWLASGKRSATSFSILVDSEGVVRFVHPGPVLFPSDEKQFAQENKEYELLDKSIDYLLPEFKKSKKNE
;
A
#
# COMPACT_ATOMS: atom_id res chain seq x y z
N MET A 1 5.45 39.29 -47.41
CA MET A 1 5.65 38.66 -46.09
C MET A 1 4.31 38.14 -45.61
N LEU A 2 4.05 36.88 -45.86
CA LEU A 2 2.86 36.18 -45.33
C LEU A 2 3.21 35.56 -43.97
N PHE A 3 2.60 36.03 -42.90
CA PHE A 3 2.65 35.34 -41.59
C PHE A 3 1.61 34.22 -41.59
N GLN A 4 2.08 32.97 -41.64
CA GLN A 4 1.24 31.81 -41.37
C GLN A 4 1.10 31.66 -39.85
N PHE A 5 -0.12 31.91 -39.33
CA PHE A 5 -0.50 31.54 -37.97
C PHE A 5 -0.68 30.05 -37.91
N LEU A 6 0.26 29.37 -37.24
CA LEU A 6 0.17 27.97 -36.90
C LEU A 6 -0.78 27.84 -35.69
N CYS A 7 -2.04 27.47 -35.94
CA CYS A 7 -3.01 27.18 -34.90
C CYS A 7 -2.66 25.82 -34.30
N VAL A 8 -1.99 25.81 -33.14
CA VAL A 8 -1.76 24.58 -32.37
C VAL A 8 -3.09 24.20 -31.74
N LEU A 9 -3.76 23.21 -32.32
CA LEU A 9 -4.90 22.52 -31.70
C LEU A 9 -4.39 21.75 -30.48
N ILE A 10 -4.51 22.33 -29.30
CA ILE A 10 -4.38 21.60 -28.04
C ILE A 10 -5.62 20.71 -27.96
N ALA A 11 -5.45 19.45 -28.36
CA ALA A 11 -6.45 18.43 -28.10
C ALA A 11 -6.55 18.26 -26.56
N THR A 12 -7.57 18.85 -25.97
CA THR A 12 -7.94 18.55 -24.59
C THR A 12 -8.40 17.09 -24.57
N GLN A 13 -7.53 16.19 -24.15
CA GLN A 13 -7.92 14.82 -23.87
C GLN A 13 -9.02 14.86 -22.83
N ALA A 14 -10.16 14.22 -23.14
CA ALA A 14 -11.21 14.00 -22.15
C ALA A 14 -10.59 13.33 -20.93
N PRO A 15 -10.97 13.75 -19.70
CA PRO A 15 -10.39 13.15 -18.50
C PRO A 15 -10.57 11.64 -18.55
N GLN A 16 -9.44 10.91 -18.46
CA GLN A 16 -9.42 9.47 -18.50
C GLN A 16 -10.19 8.96 -17.28
N ARG A 17 -11.32 8.29 -17.49
CA ARG A 17 -12.12 7.71 -16.41
C ARG A 17 -11.46 6.41 -15.94
N GLY A 18 -11.40 6.23 -14.60
CA GLY A 18 -10.77 5.06 -14.00
C GLY A 18 -9.25 5.18 -13.88
N ILE A 19 -8.66 4.23 -13.19
CA ILE A 19 -7.22 4.16 -12.85
C ILE A 19 -6.70 2.72 -13.00
N VAL A 20 -7.09 2.01 -14.05
CA VAL A 20 -6.63 0.63 -14.28
C VAL A 20 -5.12 0.59 -14.47
N SER A 21 -4.45 -0.39 -13.85
CA SER A 21 -3.01 -0.59 -13.77
C SER A 21 -2.25 0.48 -12.97
N GLU A 22 -2.95 1.28 -12.17
CA GLU A 22 -2.37 2.16 -11.14
C GLU A 22 -2.55 1.53 -9.76
N ASP A 23 -1.71 1.93 -8.78
CA ASP A 23 -1.91 1.55 -7.39
C ASP A 23 -3.25 2.06 -6.88
N ALA A 24 -3.94 1.24 -6.09
CA ALA A 24 -5.25 1.61 -5.57
C ALA A 24 -5.10 2.74 -4.54
N PRO A 25 -5.78 3.88 -4.72
CA PRO A 25 -5.81 4.92 -3.71
C PRO A 25 -6.36 4.42 -2.38
N THR A 26 -5.83 4.96 -1.27
CA THR A 26 -6.31 4.61 0.07
C THR A 26 -7.76 4.98 0.30
N LEU A 27 -8.38 4.31 1.26
CA LEU A 27 -9.73 4.62 1.76
C LEU A 27 -9.71 5.69 2.87
N GLN A 28 -8.60 6.41 3.04
CA GLN A 28 -8.47 7.48 4.04
C GLN A 28 -9.57 8.55 3.89
N GLY A 29 -10.17 8.92 5.00
CA GLY A 29 -11.22 9.93 5.05
C GLY A 29 -12.63 9.38 4.78
N VAL A 30 -12.78 8.09 4.50
CA VAL A 30 -14.08 7.40 4.51
C VAL A 30 -14.56 7.24 5.95
N GLU A 31 -15.77 7.65 6.22
CA GLU A 31 -16.40 7.42 7.53
C GLU A 31 -17.03 6.02 7.54
N TRP A 32 -16.50 5.14 8.37
CA TRP A 32 -16.97 3.75 8.47
C TRP A 32 -18.22 3.68 9.34
N VAL A 33 -19.33 3.25 8.76
CA VAL A 33 -20.65 3.15 9.41
C VAL A 33 -21.03 1.71 9.74
N GLN A 34 -20.35 0.73 9.14
CA GLN A 34 -20.38 -0.68 9.53
C GLN A 34 -19.00 -1.27 9.29
N LYS A 35 -18.48 -1.99 10.27
CA LYS A 35 -17.22 -2.72 10.21
C LYS A 35 -17.48 -4.20 10.34
N VAL A 36 -16.60 -5.02 9.79
CA VAL A 36 -16.54 -6.46 10.03
C VAL A 36 -15.46 -6.70 11.07
N GLU A 37 -15.76 -7.46 12.12
CA GLU A 37 -14.82 -7.79 13.21
C GLU A 37 -14.18 -6.58 13.91
N GLU A 38 -14.86 -5.42 13.92
CA GLU A 38 -14.39 -4.15 14.52
C GLU A 38 -13.04 -3.63 13.94
N VAL A 39 -12.57 -4.20 12.85
CA VAL A 39 -11.37 -3.77 12.15
C VAL A 39 -11.67 -2.60 11.21
N THR A 40 -10.77 -1.61 11.13
CA THR A 40 -10.91 -0.52 10.17
C THR A 40 -10.69 -1.06 8.76
N PRO A 41 -11.67 -0.94 7.87
CA PRO A 41 -11.57 -1.50 6.52
C PRO A 41 -10.47 -0.80 5.70
N THR A 42 -9.64 -1.61 5.05
CA THR A 42 -8.55 -1.16 4.18
C THR A 42 -8.52 -2.00 2.91
N ILE A 43 -7.73 -1.54 1.93
CA ILE A 43 -7.31 -2.42 0.84
C ILE A 43 -6.35 -3.45 1.44
N GLU A 44 -6.77 -4.72 1.44
CA GLU A 44 -5.96 -5.82 1.98
C GLU A 44 -4.99 -6.31 0.91
N ILE A 45 -3.71 -6.07 1.13
CA ILE A 45 -2.66 -6.66 0.30
C ILE A 45 -2.57 -8.15 0.59
N GLY A 46 -2.35 -8.97 -0.44
CA GLY A 46 -2.43 -10.43 -0.36
C GLY A 46 -3.82 -10.98 -0.64
N LYS A 47 -4.84 -10.14 -0.67
CA LYS A 47 -6.20 -10.51 -1.08
C LYS A 47 -6.65 -9.75 -2.31
N VAL A 48 -7.54 -10.34 -3.07
CA VAL A 48 -8.31 -9.62 -4.07
C VAL A 48 -9.32 -8.74 -3.34
N ASN A 49 -9.40 -7.46 -3.70
CA ASN A 49 -10.32 -6.53 -3.09
C ASN A 49 -11.39 -6.09 -4.10
N TYR A 50 -12.64 -6.05 -3.67
CA TYR A 50 -13.78 -5.60 -4.44
C TYR A 50 -14.40 -4.38 -3.76
N LEU A 51 -14.22 -3.19 -4.35
CA LEU A 51 -14.87 -1.98 -3.89
C LEU A 51 -16.14 -1.71 -4.71
N PHE A 52 -17.22 -1.38 -4.03
CA PHE A 52 -18.47 -1.01 -4.64
C PHE A 52 -18.90 0.39 -4.20
N PHE A 53 -18.96 1.33 -5.15
CA PHE A 53 -19.44 2.69 -4.90
C PHE A 53 -20.90 2.81 -5.33
N PHE A 54 -21.73 3.30 -4.41
CA PHE A 54 -23.16 3.40 -4.62
C PHE A 54 -23.77 4.66 -4.02
N GLN A 55 -25.01 4.92 -4.37
CA GLN A 55 -25.87 5.88 -3.68
C GLN A 55 -27.24 5.24 -3.43
N SER A 56 -27.86 5.56 -2.30
CA SER A 56 -29.12 4.95 -1.85
C SER A 56 -30.31 5.24 -2.76
N TRP A 57 -30.30 6.37 -3.45
CA TRP A 57 -31.35 6.73 -4.41
C TRP A 57 -31.12 6.14 -5.80
N CYS A 58 -29.94 5.61 -6.09
CA CYS A 58 -29.50 5.20 -7.43
C CYS A 58 -30.23 3.94 -7.92
N PRO A 59 -31.13 4.02 -8.91
CA PRO A 59 -31.86 2.84 -9.40
C PRO A 59 -30.95 1.73 -9.93
N GLY A 60 -29.87 2.09 -10.65
CA GLY A 60 -28.90 1.14 -11.18
C GLY A 60 -28.10 0.41 -10.10
N CYS A 61 -27.88 1.06 -8.95
CA CYS A 61 -27.24 0.42 -7.81
C CYS A 61 -28.12 -0.72 -7.27
N HIS A 62 -29.43 -0.49 -7.17
CA HIS A 62 -30.38 -1.46 -6.64
C HIS A 62 -30.78 -2.53 -7.65
N SER A 63 -30.97 -2.19 -8.92
CA SER A 63 -31.40 -3.14 -9.95
C SER A 63 -30.26 -4.01 -10.50
N HIS A 64 -29.02 -3.54 -10.38
CA HIS A 64 -27.86 -4.23 -10.98
C HIS A 64 -26.67 -4.33 -10.04
N GLY A 65 -26.22 -3.23 -9.43
CA GLY A 65 -24.97 -3.18 -8.65
C GLY A 65 -24.97 -4.13 -7.44
N PHE A 66 -25.93 -3.98 -6.52
CA PHE A 66 -26.05 -4.85 -5.34
C PHE A 66 -26.33 -6.32 -5.70
N PRO A 67 -27.22 -6.65 -6.66
CA PRO A 67 -27.40 -8.03 -7.11
C PRO A 67 -26.12 -8.67 -7.67
N THR A 68 -25.31 -7.91 -8.41
CA THR A 68 -24.02 -8.36 -8.92
C THR A 68 -23.03 -8.59 -7.80
N LEU A 69 -22.88 -7.63 -6.89
CA LEU A 69 -22.01 -7.75 -5.71
C LEU A 69 -22.36 -8.98 -4.89
N LYS A 70 -23.66 -9.22 -4.62
CA LYS A 70 -24.12 -10.37 -3.86
C LYS A 70 -23.70 -11.69 -4.50
N LYS A 71 -23.96 -11.87 -5.80
CA LYS A 71 -23.59 -13.08 -6.53
C LYS A 71 -22.09 -13.34 -6.51
N ILE A 72 -21.29 -12.30 -6.75
CA ILE A 72 -19.83 -12.41 -6.73
C ILE A 72 -19.34 -12.76 -5.33
N LYS A 73 -19.93 -12.16 -4.27
CA LYS A 73 -19.56 -12.49 -2.89
C LYS A 73 -19.89 -13.93 -2.50
N GLU A 74 -21.05 -14.44 -2.97
CA GLU A 74 -21.45 -15.83 -2.75
C GLU A 74 -20.47 -16.82 -3.43
N GLU A 75 -19.92 -16.48 -4.58
CA GLU A 75 -18.98 -17.32 -5.33
C GLU A 75 -17.54 -17.21 -4.81
N PHE A 76 -17.13 -16.02 -4.35
CA PHE A 76 -15.77 -15.74 -3.90
C PHE A 76 -15.72 -15.20 -2.45
N PRO A 77 -16.03 -16.02 -1.44
CA PRO A 77 -16.15 -15.57 -0.04
C PRO A 77 -14.85 -15.00 0.56
N ASP A 78 -13.68 -15.39 0.04
CA ASP A 78 -12.37 -14.97 0.53
C ASP A 78 -11.90 -13.61 -0.03
N VAL A 79 -12.64 -13.04 -0.99
CA VAL A 79 -12.38 -11.69 -1.51
C VAL A 79 -12.77 -10.65 -0.46
N ASN A 80 -11.96 -9.62 -0.29
CA ASN A 80 -12.27 -8.50 0.60
C ASN A 80 -13.31 -7.58 -0.04
N PHE A 81 -14.54 -7.58 0.46
CA PHE A 81 -15.64 -6.78 -0.07
C PHE A 81 -15.90 -5.54 0.78
N ILE A 82 -15.89 -4.39 0.14
CA ILE A 82 -16.14 -3.09 0.77
C ILE A 82 -17.17 -2.32 -0.07
N ALA A 83 -18.24 -1.84 0.55
CA ALA A 83 -19.19 -0.93 -0.07
C ALA A 83 -19.01 0.48 0.49
N VAL A 84 -18.98 1.49 -0.37
CA VAL A 84 -18.92 2.90 0.05
C VAL A 84 -20.05 3.67 -0.60
N GLN A 85 -20.90 4.28 0.23
CA GLN A 85 -21.87 5.25 -0.25
C GLN A 85 -21.12 6.55 -0.61
N THR A 86 -20.84 6.73 -1.90
CA THR A 86 -20.10 7.89 -2.40
C THR A 86 -21.06 8.99 -2.81
N VAL A 87 -21.23 9.97 -1.93
CA VAL A 87 -22.26 10.99 -2.10
C VAL A 87 -21.72 12.19 -2.90
N PHE A 88 -22.32 12.46 -4.04
CA PHE A 88 -22.03 13.63 -4.86
C PHE A 88 -23.29 14.45 -5.17
N GLU A 89 -24.48 13.87 -4.96
CA GLU A 89 -25.79 14.49 -5.08
C GLU A 89 -26.80 13.79 -4.17
N GLY A 90 -28.02 14.31 -4.03
CA GLY A 90 -29.05 13.66 -3.20
C GLY A 90 -28.65 13.54 -1.72
N PHE A 91 -27.99 14.52 -1.17
CA PHE A 91 -27.40 14.48 0.18
C PHE A 91 -28.42 14.15 1.29
N SER A 92 -29.67 14.59 1.15
CA SER A 92 -30.74 14.31 2.10
C SER A 92 -31.21 12.85 2.05
N THR A 93 -31.00 12.15 0.95
CA THR A 93 -31.40 10.77 0.75
C THR A 93 -30.26 9.79 1.09
N ASN A 94 -29.02 10.20 0.84
CA ASN A 94 -27.82 9.41 1.08
C ASN A 94 -27.32 9.62 2.50
N THR A 95 -28.05 9.07 3.50
CA THR A 95 -27.63 9.10 4.91
C THR A 95 -26.82 7.85 5.27
N LYS A 96 -26.08 7.94 6.37
CA LYS A 96 -25.26 6.84 6.90
C LYS A 96 -26.10 5.62 7.27
N GLU A 97 -27.24 5.86 7.93
CA GLU A 97 -28.18 4.83 8.33
C GLU A 97 -28.74 4.10 7.12
N ARG A 98 -29.02 4.86 6.05
CA ARG A 98 -29.52 4.32 4.82
C ARG A 98 -28.46 3.50 4.08
N ALA A 99 -27.21 3.90 4.13
CA ALA A 99 -26.12 3.11 3.56
C ALA A 99 -26.06 1.70 4.17
N VAL A 100 -26.15 1.60 5.49
CA VAL A 100 -26.17 0.31 6.21
C VAL A 100 -27.43 -0.48 5.89
N ALA A 101 -28.58 0.18 5.88
CA ALA A 101 -29.87 -0.47 5.60
C ALA A 101 -29.92 -1.05 4.17
N ASP A 102 -29.41 -0.32 3.18
CA ASP A 102 -29.35 -0.78 1.80
C ASP A 102 -28.48 -2.05 1.67
N VAL A 103 -27.27 -2.05 2.19
CA VAL A 103 -26.36 -3.21 2.14
C VAL A 103 -27.00 -4.43 2.84
N LYS A 104 -27.57 -4.24 4.03
CA LYS A 104 -28.27 -5.31 4.78
C LYS A 104 -29.51 -5.85 4.06
N SER A 105 -30.23 -5.01 3.30
CA SER A 105 -31.41 -5.44 2.56
C SER A 105 -31.10 -6.48 1.48
N TYR A 106 -29.86 -6.54 1.00
CA TYR A 106 -29.36 -7.58 0.06
C TYR A 106 -28.73 -8.78 0.78
N GLY A 107 -28.77 -8.84 2.11
CA GLY A 107 -28.17 -9.92 2.89
C GLY A 107 -26.64 -9.89 2.89
N LEU A 108 -26.04 -8.72 2.66
CA LEU A 108 -24.62 -8.54 2.63
C LEU A 108 -24.08 -8.17 4.03
N ASP A 109 -23.15 -8.98 4.53
CA ASP A 109 -22.37 -8.70 5.72
C ASP A 109 -20.95 -8.32 5.27
N ILE A 110 -20.73 -7.04 5.03
CA ILE A 110 -19.49 -6.44 4.54
C ILE A 110 -19.26 -5.09 5.19
N ALA A 111 -18.05 -4.56 5.07
CA ALA A 111 -17.75 -3.22 5.52
C ALA A 111 -18.51 -2.16 4.70
N VAL A 112 -19.06 -1.16 5.39
CA VAL A 112 -19.82 -0.06 4.78
C VAL A 112 -19.22 1.28 5.19
N GLY A 113 -18.83 2.06 4.21
CA GLY A 113 -18.35 3.42 4.36
C GLY A 113 -19.34 4.45 3.84
N HIS A 114 -19.20 5.68 4.33
CA HIS A 114 -19.89 6.87 3.83
C HIS A 114 -18.85 7.94 3.49
N ASP A 115 -18.91 8.50 2.29
CA ASP A 115 -17.94 9.50 1.82
C ASP A 115 -18.65 10.60 1.02
N GLY A 116 -18.54 11.84 1.51
CA GLY A 116 -19.15 13.02 0.92
C GLY A 116 -20.29 13.61 1.76
N THR A 117 -20.37 14.93 1.76
CA THR A 117 -21.38 15.71 2.46
C THR A 117 -21.87 16.87 1.58
N ALA A 118 -22.94 17.54 1.99
CA ALA A 118 -23.43 18.73 1.30
C ALA A 118 -22.30 19.78 1.16
N GLY A 119 -22.08 20.25 -0.06
CA GLY A 119 -20.99 21.19 -0.39
C GLY A 119 -19.60 20.55 -0.52
N LYS A 120 -19.44 19.27 -0.18
CA LYS A 120 -18.18 18.54 -0.32
C LYS A 120 -18.44 17.12 -0.89
N PRO A 121 -18.62 17.00 -2.23
CA PRO A 121 -18.82 15.71 -2.87
C PRO A 121 -17.68 14.74 -2.59
N SER A 122 -17.98 13.44 -2.61
CA SER A 122 -17.07 12.35 -2.29
C SER A 122 -15.64 12.55 -2.82
N PRO A 123 -14.64 12.74 -1.94
CA PRO A 123 -13.23 12.76 -2.33
C PRO A 123 -12.75 11.43 -2.92
N LEU A 124 -13.31 10.30 -2.46
CA LEU A 124 -12.98 8.96 -2.94
C LEU A 124 -13.28 8.80 -4.43
N MET A 125 -14.43 9.32 -4.90
CA MET A 125 -14.77 9.32 -6.33
C MET A 125 -13.70 9.99 -7.18
N ARG A 126 -13.14 11.10 -6.72
CA ARG A 126 -12.06 11.81 -7.43
C ARG A 126 -10.78 11.01 -7.46
N ARG A 127 -10.39 10.38 -6.33
CA ARG A 127 -9.19 9.52 -6.26
C ARG A 127 -9.28 8.35 -7.23
N TYR A 128 -10.43 7.68 -7.29
CA TYR A 128 -10.66 6.58 -8.21
C TYR A 128 -11.10 7.00 -9.62
N ARG A 129 -11.20 8.31 -9.90
CA ARG A 129 -11.68 8.86 -11.17
C ARG A 129 -13.00 8.24 -11.63
N SER A 130 -13.88 7.89 -10.68
CA SER A 130 -15.17 7.29 -10.99
C SER A 130 -16.12 8.33 -11.60
N GLY A 131 -16.93 7.87 -12.55
CA GLY A 131 -17.83 8.76 -13.31
C GLY A 131 -19.27 8.77 -12.82
N GLY A 132 -19.60 8.07 -11.74
CA GLY A 132 -20.97 7.93 -11.23
C GLY A 132 -21.14 6.69 -10.38
N THR A 133 -22.39 6.24 -10.19
CA THR A 133 -22.76 5.00 -9.49
C THR A 133 -23.82 4.22 -10.29
N PRO A 134 -23.90 2.87 -10.24
CA PRO A 134 -22.99 1.99 -9.52
C PRO A 134 -21.58 1.97 -10.13
N TRP A 135 -20.55 1.96 -9.31
CA TRP A 135 -19.18 1.87 -9.79
C TRP A 135 -18.43 0.76 -9.05
N THR A 136 -17.69 -0.04 -9.78
CA THR A 136 -16.94 -1.17 -9.20
C THR A 136 -15.46 -0.99 -9.45
N VAL A 137 -14.65 -1.32 -8.45
CA VAL A 137 -13.20 -1.41 -8.56
C VAL A 137 -12.78 -2.80 -8.08
N ILE A 138 -12.01 -3.52 -8.89
CA ILE A 138 -11.36 -4.78 -8.47
C ILE A 138 -9.86 -4.52 -8.42
N ILE A 139 -9.27 -4.89 -7.30
CA ILE A 139 -7.86 -4.65 -6.99
C ILE A 139 -7.23 -6.02 -6.73
N ASP A 140 -6.08 -6.26 -7.31
CA ASP A 140 -5.35 -7.52 -7.14
C ASP A 140 -4.67 -7.65 -5.77
N LYS A 141 -4.02 -8.79 -5.55
CA LYS A 141 -3.27 -9.09 -4.34
C LYS A 141 -2.08 -8.15 -4.10
N LYS A 142 -1.64 -7.41 -5.14
CA LYS A 142 -0.55 -6.41 -5.08
C LYS A 142 -1.04 -5.01 -4.71
N GLY A 143 -2.35 -4.82 -4.67
CA GLY A 143 -2.95 -3.49 -4.48
C GLY A 143 -3.11 -2.71 -5.78
N VAL A 144 -2.91 -3.33 -6.95
CA VAL A 144 -3.05 -2.69 -8.26
C VAL A 144 -4.47 -2.84 -8.78
N VAL A 145 -5.02 -1.76 -9.31
CA VAL A 145 -6.38 -1.75 -9.86
C VAL A 145 -6.42 -2.52 -11.17
N GLN A 146 -7.21 -3.60 -11.21
CA GLN A 146 -7.40 -4.45 -12.40
C GLN A 146 -8.70 -4.16 -13.13
N PHE A 147 -9.70 -3.63 -12.44
CA PHE A 147 -10.92 -3.13 -13.02
C PHE A 147 -11.38 -1.85 -12.30
N ASN A 148 -11.80 -0.85 -13.06
CA ASN A 148 -12.34 0.39 -12.54
C ASN A 148 -13.40 0.89 -13.52
N GLY A 149 -14.68 0.69 -13.21
CA GLY A 149 -15.69 0.98 -14.20
C GLY A 149 -17.13 0.96 -13.70
N PHE A 150 -18.00 1.47 -14.59
CA PHE A 150 -19.43 1.51 -14.38
C PHE A 150 -20.06 0.15 -14.71
N SER A 151 -20.97 -0.32 -13.89
CA SER A 151 -21.82 -1.50 -14.15
C SER A 151 -21.05 -2.79 -14.52
N LEU A 152 -20.27 -3.33 -13.60
CA LEU A 152 -19.66 -4.66 -13.76
C LEU A 152 -20.76 -5.74 -13.90
N SER A 153 -20.64 -6.63 -14.89
CA SER A 153 -21.47 -7.83 -14.96
C SER A 153 -20.89 -8.98 -14.13
N VAL A 154 -21.74 -9.88 -13.63
CA VAL A 154 -21.29 -11.08 -12.88
C VAL A 154 -20.24 -11.84 -13.69
N LYS A 155 -20.54 -12.21 -14.95
CA LYS A 155 -19.59 -12.92 -15.81
C LYS A 155 -18.21 -12.25 -15.89
N LYS A 156 -18.19 -10.92 -16.08
CA LYS A 156 -16.91 -10.18 -16.16
C LYS A 156 -16.18 -10.13 -14.82
N GLY A 157 -16.93 -10.02 -13.72
CA GLY A 157 -16.38 -10.10 -12.38
C GLY A 157 -15.74 -11.45 -12.08
N ASP A 158 -16.45 -12.54 -12.41
CA ASP A 158 -15.98 -13.92 -12.25
C ASP A 158 -14.69 -14.16 -13.04
N GLU A 159 -14.67 -13.75 -14.33
CA GLU A 159 -13.46 -13.88 -15.17
C GLU A 159 -12.25 -13.17 -14.55
N ILE A 160 -12.43 -11.95 -14.07
CA ILE A 160 -11.33 -11.16 -13.48
C ILE A 160 -10.90 -11.78 -12.15
N ILE A 161 -11.83 -12.03 -11.23
CA ILE A 161 -11.51 -12.52 -9.88
C ILE A 161 -10.89 -13.91 -9.95
N THR A 162 -11.43 -14.82 -10.77
CA THR A 162 -10.85 -16.15 -10.98
C THR A 162 -9.40 -16.06 -11.47
N ALA A 163 -9.12 -15.18 -12.43
CA ALA A 163 -7.76 -14.96 -12.91
C ALA A 163 -6.83 -14.47 -11.80
N LEU A 164 -7.29 -13.50 -10.99
CA LEU A 164 -6.49 -12.94 -9.89
C LEU A 164 -6.29 -13.92 -8.73
N LEU A 165 -7.28 -14.76 -8.45
CA LEU A 165 -7.17 -15.80 -7.42
C LEU A 165 -6.24 -16.95 -7.86
N SER A 166 -6.20 -17.25 -9.17
CA SER A 166 -5.30 -18.27 -9.72
C SER A 166 -3.83 -17.84 -9.77
N GLU A 167 -3.55 -16.53 -9.59
CA GLU A 167 -2.18 -16.09 -9.38
C GLU A 167 -1.61 -16.74 -8.11
N PRO A 168 -0.32 -17.16 -8.12
CA PRO A 168 0.30 -17.81 -6.96
C PRO A 168 0.04 -17.02 -5.69
N GLU A 169 -0.35 -17.74 -4.63
CA GLU A 169 -0.60 -17.12 -3.32
C GLU A 169 0.70 -16.48 -2.85
N TYR A 170 0.71 -15.15 -2.87
CA TYR A 170 1.82 -14.40 -2.34
C TYR A 170 1.60 -14.29 -0.84
N GLU A 171 2.25 -15.15 -0.07
CA GLU A 171 2.42 -14.91 1.35
C GLU A 171 3.16 -13.57 1.51
N LEU A 172 2.43 -12.48 1.67
CA LEU A 172 2.96 -11.23 2.22
C LEU A 172 3.31 -11.51 3.68
N LEU A 173 4.47 -12.08 3.85
CA LEU A 173 4.93 -12.51 5.14
C LEU A 173 5.72 -11.37 5.76
N SER A 174 5.04 -10.64 6.61
CA SER A 174 5.73 -10.06 7.77
C SER A 174 6.44 -11.22 8.47
N SER A 175 7.68 -10.98 8.93
CA SER A 175 8.41 -11.97 9.71
C SER A 175 7.54 -12.57 10.81
N THR A 176 7.59 -13.91 10.96
CA THR A 176 6.88 -14.64 12.00
C THR A 176 7.34 -14.30 13.42
N ARG A 177 8.41 -13.50 13.58
CA ARG A 177 9.05 -13.18 14.87
C ARG A 177 8.56 -11.90 15.56
N GLY A 178 7.57 -11.24 15.02
CA GLY A 178 6.97 -10.03 15.62
C GLY A 178 7.06 -8.80 14.72
N GLY A 179 6.23 -7.82 15.03
CA GLY A 179 6.10 -6.59 14.25
C GLY A 179 4.92 -6.62 13.28
N GLN A 180 4.19 -7.74 13.16
CA GLN A 180 3.02 -7.85 12.29
C GLN A 180 1.97 -6.78 12.58
N GLU A 181 1.83 -6.38 13.83
CA GLU A 181 0.90 -5.32 14.23
C GLU A 181 1.21 -3.95 13.63
N LEU A 182 2.41 -3.78 13.04
CA LEU A 182 2.76 -2.55 12.32
C LEU A 182 2.36 -2.62 10.84
N VAL A 183 2.09 -3.81 10.30
CA VAL A 183 1.68 -3.95 8.91
C VAL A 183 0.28 -3.36 8.74
N GLY A 184 0.12 -2.48 7.76
CA GLY A 184 -1.10 -1.71 7.54
C GLY A 184 -1.14 -0.36 8.28
N GLU A 185 -0.27 -0.13 9.28
CA GLU A 185 -0.17 1.16 9.94
C GLU A 185 0.43 2.22 8.99
N THR A 186 -0.02 3.46 9.14
CA THR A 186 0.55 4.57 8.40
C THR A 186 1.84 5.01 9.09
N PHE A 187 2.95 4.82 8.40
CA PHE A 187 4.25 5.33 8.81
C PHE A 187 4.27 6.83 8.56
N GLU A 188 4.04 7.60 9.61
CA GLU A 188 4.28 9.04 9.54
C GLU A 188 5.77 9.24 9.30
N GLU A 189 6.08 9.85 8.15
CA GLU A 189 7.47 10.11 7.80
C GLU A 189 8.20 10.77 8.97
N PRO A 190 9.32 10.18 9.35
CA PRO A 190 10.19 10.82 10.33
C PRO A 190 10.56 12.22 9.84
N SER A 191 11.00 13.10 10.76
CA SER A 191 11.52 14.44 10.49
C SER A 191 12.66 14.54 9.45
N PHE A 192 12.93 13.46 8.75
CA PHE A 192 13.99 13.25 7.75
C PHE A 192 13.63 13.67 6.32
N GLY A 193 12.44 14.18 6.08
CA GLY A 193 11.96 14.62 4.76
C GLY A 193 11.15 13.56 4.01
N LYS A 194 10.38 14.03 3.03
CA LYS A 194 9.52 13.17 2.20
C LYS A 194 10.33 12.36 1.21
N PHE A 195 10.19 11.06 1.27
CA PHE A 195 10.76 10.15 0.30
C PHE A 195 9.68 9.72 -0.71
N SER A 196 9.57 10.45 -1.81
CA SER A 196 8.65 10.10 -2.89
C SER A 196 9.20 8.94 -3.73
N ALA A 197 9.13 7.73 -3.20
CA ALA A 197 9.46 6.52 -3.95
C ALA A 197 8.25 5.57 -3.92
N PRO A 198 8.04 4.75 -4.95
CA PRO A 198 7.01 3.73 -4.94
C PRO A 198 7.10 2.81 -3.72
N LEU A 199 8.33 2.51 -3.28
CA LEU A 199 8.59 1.66 -2.14
C LEU A 199 9.87 2.10 -1.44
N THR A 200 9.86 2.18 -0.12
CA THR A 200 11.04 2.55 0.69
C THR A 200 11.27 1.50 1.78
N LEU A 201 12.48 0.96 1.82
CA LEU A 201 12.95 0.07 2.88
C LEU A 201 13.77 0.89 3.89
N TYR A 202 13.27 1.01 5.10
CA TYR A 202 13.98 1.63 6.22
C TYR A 202 14.65 0.53 7.05
N ARG A 203 15.92 0.76 7.41
CA ARG A 203 16.71 -0.13 8.28
C ARG A 203 17.28 0.62 9.44
N TRP A 204 16.85 0.34 10.67
CA TRP A 204 17.51 0.81 11.89
C TRP A 204 18.77 -0.02 12.18
N TRP A 205 19.88 0.66 12.36
CA TRP A 205 21.19 0.03 12.56
C TRP A 205 22.11 0.87 13.45
N THR A 206 23.17 0.26 13.94
CA THR A 206 24.26 0.90 14.71
C THR A 206 25.60 0.26 14.33
N ASP A 207 26.67 1.02 14.46
CA ASP A 207 28.04 0.63 14.12
C ASP A 207 28.62 -0.48 15.01
N THR A 208 28.14 -0.58 16.25
CA THR A 208 28.63 -1.53 17.25
C THR A 208 27.92 -2.90 17.18
N CYS A 209 27.12 -3.14 16.18
CA CYS A 209 26.37 -4.38 16.00
C CYS A 209 26.94 -5.18 14.83
N PRO A 210 27.64 -6.32 15.05
CA PRO A 210 28.26 -7.11 13.99
C PRO A 210 27.24 -7.63 12.95
N TYR A 211 26.05 -7.99 13.39
CA TYR A 211 24.98 -8.45 12.49
C TYR A 211 24.38 -7.31 11.64
N CYS A 212 24.36 -6.08 12.18
CA CYS A 212 23.97 -4.91 11.41
C CYS A 212 25.00 -4.66 10.30
N GLU A 213 26.28 -4.79 10.61
CA GLU A 213 27.38 -4.66 9.66
C GLU A 213 27.25 -5.66 8.51
N ALA A 214 26.97 -6.93 8.81
CA ALA A 214 26.74 -7.97 7.78
C ALA A 214 25.46 -7.74 6.95
N SER A 215 24.46 -7.07 7.52
CA SER A 215 23.19 -6.79 6.84
C SER A 215 23.28 -5.64 5.83
N LEU A 216 24.15 -4.67 6.04
CA LEU A 216 24.24 -3.48 5.18
C LEU A 216 24.59 -3.80 3.71
N PRO A 217 25.57 -4.68 3.39
CA PRO A 217 25.84 -5.09 2.01
C PRO A 217 24.65 -5.79 1.35
N ALA A 218 23.91 -6.59 2.10
CA ALA A 218 22.73 -7.30 1.59
C ALA A 218 21.60 -6.32 1.25
N LEU A 219 21.42 -5.28 2.06
CA LEU A 219 20.47 -4.20 1.79
C LEU A 219 20.87 -3.36 0.59
N ASP A 220 22.19 -3.12 0.41
CA ASP A 220 22.68 -2.42 -0.78
C ASP A 220 22.47 -3.23 -2.05
N ALA A 221 22.62 -4.55 -1.98
CA ALA A 221 22.29 -5.45 -3.08
C ALA A 221 20.79 -5.38 -3.47
N LEU A 222 19.88 -5.33 -2.50
CA LEU A 222 18.45 -5.09 -2.78
C LEU A 222 18.22 -3.72 -3.41
N ARG A 223 18.89 -2.67 -2.90
CA ARG A 223 18.84 -1.33 -3.47
C ARG A 223 19.25 -1.33 -4.93
N GLU A 224 20.35 -1.95 -5.28
CA GLU A 224 20.84 -2.04 -6.67
C GLU A 224 19.91 -2.87 -7.54
N LYS A 225 19.46 -4.02 -7.06
CA LYS A 225 18.55 -4.93 -7.77
C LYS A 225 17.26 -4.22 -8.19
N TYR A 226 16.68 -3.41 -7.33
CA TYR A 226 15.36 -2.82 -7.52
C TYR A 226 15.34 -1.30 -7.76
N ALA A 227 16.50 -0.64 -7.84
CA ALA A 227 16.60 0.82 -8.07
C ALA A 227 15.84 1.24 -9.34
N HIS A 228 15.95 0.44 -10.40
CA HIS A 228 15.30 0.71 -11.69
C HIS A 228 13.76 0.59 -11.64
N ARG A 229 13.20 -0.03 -10.59
CA ARG A 229 11.76 -0.14 -10.33
C ARG A 229 11.30 0.85 -9.26
N GLY A 230 12.20 1.62 -8.66
CA GLY A 230 11.88 2.68 -7.73
C GLY A 230 12.02 2.32 -6.25
N LEU A 231 12.71 1.21 -5.90
CA LEU A 231 13.05 0.97 -4.50
C LEU A 231 14.04 2.00 -4.00
N LYS A 232 13.75 2.62 -2.87
CA LYS A 232 14.72 3.33 -2.03
C LYS A 232 15.07 2.51 -0.80
N VAL A 233 16.33 2.57 -0.39
CA VAL A 233 16.78 1.97 0.86
C VAL A 233 17.42 3.04 1.71
N VAL A 234 16.94 3.18 2.94
CA VAL A 234 17.35 4.21 3.91
C VAL A 234 17.88 3.53 5.15
N GLY A 235 19.15 3.77 5.45
CA GLY A 235 19.75 3.39 6.72
C GLY A 235 19.45 4.44 7.78
N VAL A 236 18.67 4.08 8.79
CA VAL A 236 18.39 4.92 9.94
C VAL A 236 19.38 4.55 11.05
N TYR A 237 20.37 5.39 11.24
CA TYR A 237 21.40 5.14 12.28
C TYR A 237 20.92 5.66 13.62
N HIS A 238 21.04 4.84 14.65
CA HIS A 238 20.84 5.25 16.03
C HIS A 238 22.13 4.97 16.84
N PRO A 239 22.72 5.98 17.48
CA PRO A 239 23.93 5.79 18.28
C PRO A 239 23.60 4.94 19.51
N LYS A 240 24.53 4.07 19.93
CA LYS A 240 24.52 3.58 21.32
C LYS A 240 24.84 4.74 22.22
N GLN A 241 24.35 4.70 23.45
CA GLN A 241 24.63 5.78 24.42
C GLN A 241 26.12 5.92 24.62
N THR A 242 26.68 6.96 24.03
CA THR A 242 28.08 7.38 24.21
C THR A 242 28.09 8.82 24.67
N SER A 243 29.20 9.24 25.29
CA SER A 243 29.42 10.64 25.71
C SER A 243 29.82 11.55 24.55
N GLU A 244 30.06 11.00 23.37
CA GLU A 244 30.48 11.72 22.17
C GLU A 244 29.33 11.98 21.23
N SER A 245 29.24 13.19 20.71
CA SER A 245 28.27 13.52 19.64
C SER A 245 28.72 12.90 18.31
N ILE A 246 27.82 12.25 17.61
CA ILE A 246 28.08 11.60 16.33
C ILE A 246 27.51 12.49 15.22
N THR A 247 28.31 12.79 14.20
CA THR A 247 27.85 13.57 13.04
C THR A 247 27.34 12.68 11.92
N ILE A 248 26.46 13.23 11.07
CA ILE A 248 25.93 12.51 9.92
C ILE A 248 27.04 12.10 8.95
N GLU A 249 28.08 12.90 8.81
CA GLU A 249 29.22 12.63 7.92
C GLU A 249 30.00 11.39 8.40
N GLN A 250 30.18 11.24 9.71
CA GLN A 250 30.79 10.04 10.29
C GLN A 250 29.95 8.80 10.00
N VAL A 251 28.63 8.89 10.18
CA VAL A 251 27.72 7.76 9.91
C VAL A 251 27.71 7.37 8.43
N VAL A 252 27.71 8.35 7.53
CA VAL A 252 27.82 8.12 6.08
C VAL A 252 29.16 7.45 5.74
N HIS A 253 30.23 7.85 6.37
CA HIS A 253 31.54 7.22 6.18
C HIS A 253 31.50 5.74 6.63
N TRP A 254 31.01 5.45 7.82
CA TRP A 254 30.88 4.09 8.35
C TRP A 254 29.97 3.19 7.50
N ALA A 255 28.88 3.74 6.96
CA ALA A 255 27.99 3.02 6.06
C ALA A 255 28.73 2.61 4.78
N LYS A 256 29.50 3.53 4.19
CA LYS A 256 30.30 3.25 2.98
C LYS A 256 31.38 2.21 3.21
N GLU A 257 32.09 2.25 4.33
CA GLU A 257 33.06 1.22 4.69
C GLU A 257 32.42 -0.16 4.77
N ARG A 258 31.12 -0.23 5.16
CA ARG A 258 30.29 -1.42 5.22
C ARG A 258 29.54 -1.71 3.91
N LYS A 259 29.98 -1.11 2.80
CA LYS A 259 29.44 -1.31 1.44
C LYS A 259 27.93 -1.00 1.34
N PHE A 260 27.49 0.03 2.04
CA PHE A 260 26.14 0.55 1.93
C PHE A 260 26.16 1.96 1.34
N ASN A 261 25.52 2.13 0.18
CA ASN A 261 25.45 3.39 -0.58
C ASN A 261 24.04 3.99 -0.60
N GLY A 262 23.13 3.44 0.19
CA GLY A 262 21.80 3.99 0.39
C GLY A 262 21.82 5.33 1.13
N GLN A 263 20.68 5.98 1.21
CA GLN A 263 20.53 7.19 1.99
C GLN A 263 20.73 6.89 3.48
N ILE A 264 21.42 7.78 4.18
CA ILE A 264 21.62 7.69 5.64
C ILE A 264 20.87 8.81 6.33
N VAL A 265 20.28 8.46 7.47
CA VAL A 265 19.56 9.35 8.37
C VAL A 265 20.01 9.06 9.80
N LEU A 266 20.10 10.11 10.62
CA LEU A 266 20.50 10.02 12.03
C LEU A 266 19.27 10.17 12.93
N ASP A 267 18.99 9.13 13.73
CA ASP A 267 17.99 9.11 14.82
C ASP A 267 18.72 9.23 16.17
N GLU A 268 19.31 10.42 16.39
CA GLU A 268 20.28 10.68 17.48
C GLU A 268 19.70 10.42 18.86
N ASP A 269 18.47 10.85 19.11
CA ASP A 269 17.75 10.73 20.38
C ASP A 269 16.88 9.47 20.50
N TRP A 270 16.91 8.63 19.48
CA TRP A 270 16.07 7.43 19.37
C TRP A 270 14.56 7.73 19.30
N SER A 271 14.18 8.93 18.92
CA SER A 271 12.76 9.30 18.89
C SER A 271 11.95 8.42 17.92
N GLN A 272 12.51 8.14 16.74
CA GLN A 272 11.87 7.30 15.76
C GLN A 272 11.93 5.81 16.14
N LEU A 273 13.07 5.35 16.65
CA LEU A 273 13.22 3.98 17.15
C LEU A 273 12.23 3.70 18.29
N LYS A 274 12.10 4.62 19.24
CA LYS A 274 11.14 4.50 20.35
C LYS A 274 9.70 4.49 19.83
N LYS A 275 9.34 5.45 18.96
CA LYS A 275 7.99 5.58 18.42
C LYS A 275 7.55 4.31 17.66
N TRP A 276 8.37 3.87 16.73
CA TRP A 276 7.97 2.83 15.78
C TRP A 276 8.26 1.40 16.26
N TRP A 277 9.24 1.22 17.10
CA TRP A 277 9.67 -0.12 17.46
C TRP A 277 9.57 -0.44 18.95
N LEU A 278 10.04 0.43 19.82
CA LEU A 278 10.12 0.17 21.26
C LEU A 278 8.84 0.55 22.03
N ALA A 279 7.91 1.29 21.43
CA ALA A 279 6.68 1.77 22.10
C ALA A 279 5.84 0.65 22.71
N SER A 280 5.83 -0.55 22.13
CA SER A 280 5.09 -1.69 22.67
C SER A 280 5.62 -2.22 24.01
N GLY A 281 6.82 -1.82 24.42
CA GLY A 281 7.49 -2.32 25.63
C GLY A 281 7.87 -3.81 25.61
N LYS A 282 7.58 -4.52 24.52
CA LYS A 282 7.81 -5.97 24.37
C LYS A 282 9.07 -6.31 23.57
N ARG A 283 9.77 -5.30 23.05
CA ARG A 283 10.91 -5.47 22.14
C ARG A 283 12.17 -4.87 22.74
N SER A 284 13.27 -5.60 22.66
CA SER A 284 14.59 -5.19 23.20
C SER A 284 15.63 -4.98 22.11
N ALA A 285 15.49 -5.63 20.94
CA ALA A 285 16.38 -5.40 19.82
C ALA A 285 16.15 -4.01 19.22
N THR A 286 17.23 -3.27 19.00
CA THR A 286 17.17 -1.89 18.45
C THR A 286 17.34 -1.85 16.93
N SER A 287 17.58 -3.00 16.30
CA SER A 287 17.70 -3.12 14.84
C SER A 287 16.47 -3.82 14.28
N PHE A 288 15.85 -3.22 13.29
CA PHE A 288 14.69 -3.76 12.58
C PHE A 288 14.59 -3.09 11.22
N SER A 289 13.74 -3.65 10.33
CA SER A 289 13.44 -3.01 9.05
C SER A 289 11.94 -2.92 8.85
N ILE A 290 11.51 -1.88 8.15
CA ILE A 290 10.14 -1.76 7.64
C ILE A 290 10.19 -1.40 6.16
N LEU A 291 9.27 -1.98 5.40
CA LEU A 291 9.02 -1.66 4.01
C LEU A 291 7.75 -0.82 3.93
N VAL A 292 7.83 0.35 3.33
CA VAL A 292 6.75 1.34 3.31
C VAL A 292 6.46 1.72 1.87
N ASP A 293 5.19 1.77 1.49
CA ASP A 293 4.79 2.18 0.15
C ASP A 293 4.74 3.70 -0.04
N SER A 294 4.35 4.14 -1.23
CA SER A 294 4.26 5.57 -1.59
C SER A 294 3.22 6.36 -0.79
N GLU A 295 2.30 5.68 -0.13
CA GLU A 295 1.27 6.28 0.72
C GLU A 295 1.65 6.28 2.20
N GLY A 296 2.84 5.78 2.52
CA GLY A 296 3.33 5.68 3.89
C GLY A 296 2.81 4.45 4.64
N VAL A 297 2.17 3.49 3.97
CA VAL A 297 1.65 2.29 4.64
C VAL A 297 2.75 1.24 4.79
N VAL A 298 2.92 0.72 5.99
CA VAL A 298 3.87 -0.37 6.27
C VAL A 298 3.38 -1.66 5.63
N ARG A 299 4.20 -2.24 4.76
CA ARG A 299 3.89 -3.47 4.00
C ARG A 299 4.64 -4.70 4.48
N PHE A 300 5.78 -4.52 5.12
CA PHE A 300 6.61 -5.61 5.64
C PHE A 300 7.40 -5.13 6.85
N VAL A 301 7.60 -6.00 7.82
CA VAL A 301 8.43 -5.74 9.00
C VAL A 301 9.40 -6.89 9.19
N HIS A 302 10.68 -6.60 9.35
CA HIS A 302 11.70 -7.56 9.75
C HIS A 302 12.26 -7.19 11.12
N PRO A 303 12.05 -7.99 12.15
CA PRO A 303 12.59 -7.75 13.49
C PRO A 303 14.03 -8.26 13.61
N GLY A 304 14.85 -7.53 14.34
CA GLY A 304 16.18 -7.98 14.71
C GLY A 304 17.30 -7.55 13.77
N PRO A 305 18.54 -7.85 14.17
CA PRO A 305 19.74 -7.33 13.50
C PRO A 305 20.19 -8.16 12.29
N VAL A 306 19.79 -9.43 12.18
CA VAL A 306 20.27 -10.34 11.13
C VAL A 306 19.33 -10.27 9.92
N LEU A 307 19.81 -9.71 8.83
CA LEU A 307 19.05 -9.57 7.57
C LEU A 307 20.03 -9.68 6.38
N PHE A 308 20.44 -10.89 6.08
CA PHE A 308 21.32 -11.19 4.95
C PHE A 308 21.14 -12.64 4.49
N PRO A 309 21.43 -12.96 3.21
CA PRO A 309 21.41 -14.33 2.71
C PRO A 309 22.55 -15.13 3.34
N SER A 310 22.27 -16.36 3.75
CA SER A 310 23.27 -17.27 4.32
C SER A 310 22.90 -18.73 4.07
N ASP A 311 23.89 -19.54 3.74
CA ASP A 311 23.76 -20.99 3.63
C ASP A 311 24.04 -21.71 4.97
N GLU A 312 24.42 -20.98 5.99
CA GLU A 312 24.70 -21.53 7.32
C GLU A 312 23.41 -21.94 8.02
N LYS A 313 23.35 -23.18 8.53
CA LYS A 313 22.18 -23.71 9.22
C LYS A 313 21.69 -22.85 10.40
N GLN A 314 22.62 -22.21 11.11
CA GLN A 314 22.27 -21.32 12.23
C GLN A 314 21.52 -20.08 11.81
N PHE A 315 21.60 -19.65 10.53
CA PHE A 315 20.91 -18.50 9.97
C PHE A 315 19.79 -18.89 9.00
N ALA A 316 19.34 -20.15 9.02
CA ALA A 316 18.32 -20.64 8.08
C ALA A 316 17.00 -19.84 8.16
N GLN A 317 16.61 -19.40 9.36
CA GLN A 317 15.42 -18.59 9.55
C GLN A 317 15.61 -17.16 9.00
N GLU A 318 16.76 -16.58 9.27
CA GLU A 318 17.14 -15.24 8.81
C GLU A 318 17.29 -15.19 7.28
N ASN A 319 17.85 -16.25 6.69
CA ASN A 319 17.91 -16.39 5.23
C ASN A 319 16.49 -16.45 4.63
N LYS A 320 15.61 -17.24 5.21
CA LYS A 320 14.20 -17.30 4.80
C LYS A 320 13.53 -15.91 4.87
N GLU A 321 13.78 -15.16 5.94
CA GLU A 321 13.23 -13.81 6.10
C GLU A 321 13.80 -12.82 5.08
N TYR A 322 15.07 -12.93 4.73
CA TYR A 322 15.67 -12.14 3.65
C TYR A 322 15.03 -12.46 2.29
N GLU A 323 14.84 -13.75 1.99
CA GLU A 323 14.14 -14.18 0.78
C GLU A 323 12.70 -13.68 0.72
N LEU A 324 12.01 -13.66 1.86
CA LEU A 324 10.66 -13.13 1.96
C LEU A 324 10.61 -11.61 1.71
N LEU A 325 11.57 -10.88 2.27
CA LEU A 325 11.71 -9.45 1.99
C LEU A 325 11.99 -9.19 0.50
N ASP A 326 12.91 -9.94 -0.09
CA ASP A 326 13.25 -9.83 -1.51
C ASP A 326 12.03 -10.07 -2.41
N LYS A 327 11.28 -11.15 -2.13
CA LYS A 327 10.02 -11.46 -2.82
C LYS A 327 8.95 -10.40 -2.59
N SER A 328 8.83 -9.86 -1.37
CA SER A 328 7.86 -8.80 -1.05
C SER A 328 8.17 -7.52 -1.82
N ILE A 329 9.44 -7.15 -1.94
CA ILE A 329 9.87 -6.02 -2.74
C ILE A 329 9.53 -6.25 -4.22
N ASP A 330 9.85 -7.42 -4.74
CA ASP A 330 9.56 -7.79 -6.14
C ASP A 330 8.06 -7.71 -6.45
N TYR A 331 7.25 -8.20 -5.52
CA TYR A 331 5.80 -8.20 -5.61
C TYR A 331 5.18 -6.81 -5.53
N LEU A 332 5.63 -5.97 -4.61
CA LEU A 332 5.05 -4.65 -4.34
C LEU A 332 5.49 -3.59 -5.36
N LEU A 333 6.63 -3.76 -6.02
CA LEU A 333 7.08 -2.82 -7.02
C LEU A 333 6.38 -3.07 -8.37
N PRO A 334 5.89 -2.02 -9.05
CA PRO A 334 5.26 -2.16 -10.35
C PRO A 334 6.25 -2.73 -11.38
N GLU A 335 5.76 -3.61 -12.26
CA GLU A 335 6.54 -4.05 -13.40
C GLU A 335 6.83 -2.88 -14.33
N PHE A 336 8.10 -2.65 -14.63
CA PHE A 336 8.51 -1.67 -15.63
C PHE A 336 8.09 -2.17 -17.02
N LYS A 337 6.94 -1.73 -17.51
CA LYS A 337 6.62 -1.89 -18.94
C LYS A 337 7.66 -1.09 -19.72
N LYS A 338 8.64 -1.76 -20.33
CA LYS A 338 9.50 -1.14 -21.32
C LYS A 338 8.57 -0.50 -22.35
N SER A 339 8.56 0.83 -22.43
CA SER A 339 7.89 1.52 -23.52
C SER A 339 8.49 0.96 -24.80
N LYS A 340 7.67 0.29 -25.61
CA LYS A 340 8.08 -0.05 -26.99
C LYS A 340 8.39 1.30 -27.64
N LYS A 341 9.68 1.60 -27.83
CA LYS A 341 10.09 2.60 -28.77
C LYS A 341 9.53 2.12 -30.11
N ASN A 342 8.58 2.88 -30.64
CA ASN A 342 8.17 2.72 -32.04
C ASN A 342 9.42 2.95 -32.89
N GLU A 343 9.88 1.91 -33.56
CA GLU A 343 10.70 2.00 -34.72
C GLU A 343 9.85 2.46 -35.92
#